data_6eb9fc38cc75cacf3b05d13676e5b865
#
_entry.id   6eb9fc38cc75cacf3b05d13676e5b865
#
_cell.length_a   1.000
_cell.length_b   1.000
_cell.length_c   1.000
_cell.angle_alpha   90.00
_cell.angle_beta   90.00
_cell.angle_gamma   90.00
#
_symmetry.space_group_name_H-M   'P 1'
#
loop_
_entity.id
_entity.type
_entity.pdbx_description
1 polymer ?
#
loop_
_entity_poly.entity_id
_entity_poly.type
_entity_poly.pdbx_seq_one_letter_code
_entity_poly.pdbx_strand_id
1 'polypeptide(L)'
;MRFDRRISRRSFLAAAGVSAAALALTACGSGQQEAPATTDALVLDHAYPLDYARQFTADVYTDGSVLLTIAESGDKFLVRPEGAAELSVLPEGTVELRQPLENIYLVSSSIMDYFIHLDALDSIALSGTRADGWYLDEAKAAMEAGEITYAGKYSAPDYETIYSADCNLAIENTMIYHTPEVKEQLEKLGIPGFVER
;
A
#
# COMPACT_ATOMS: atom_id res chain seq x y z
N MET A 1 0.97 -35.48 4.89
CA MET A 1 0.88 -34.83 3.56
C MET A 1 1.44 -33.43 3.71
N ARG A 2 2.61 -33.17 3.15
CA ARG A 2 3.25 -31.86 3.19
C ARG A 2 2.72 -31.05 2.01
N PHE A 3 2.03 -29.95 2.25
CA PHE A 3 1.72 -28.95 1.24
C PHE A 3 2.86 -27.92 1.19
N ASP A 4 3.83 -28.21 0.34
CA ASP A 4 4.87 -27.25 -0.02
C ASP A 4 4.35 -26.48 -1.25
N ARG A 5 3.72 -25.35 -1.04
CA ARG A 5 3.39 -24.38 -2.10
C ARG A 5 3.97 -23.03 -1.71
N ARG A 6 5.22 -22.84 -2.05
CA ARG A 6 5.80 -21.49 -2.12
C ARG A 6 5.15 -20.76 -3.28
N ILE A 7 4.30 -19.80 -2.96
CA ILE A 7 3.75 -18.87 -3.95
C ILE A 7 4.85 -17.85 -4.24
N SER A 8 5.49 -17.96 -5.39
CA SER A 8 6.53 -17.02 -5.83
C SER A 8 5.86 -15.78 -6.45
N ARG A 9 6.48 -14.59 -6.27
CA ARG A 9 6.09 -13.32 -6.93
C ARG A 9 5.78 -13.50 -8.43
N ARG A 10 6.48 -14.41 -9.11
CA ARG A 10 6.25 -14.73 -10.53
C ARG A 10 4.90 -15.43 -10.81
N SER A 11 4.35 -16.16 -9.84
CA SER A 11 3.07 -16.85 -10.01
C SER A 11 1.88 -15.92 -9.83
N PHE A 12 2.03 -14.83 -9.07
CA PHE A 12 1.00 -13.81 -8.91
C PHE A 12 0.87 -12.92 -10.16
N LEU A 13 2.00 -12.62 -10.81
CA LEU A 13 2.04 -11.81 -12.03
C LEU A 13 1.61 -12.57 -13.29
N ALA A 14 1.64 -13.92 -13.27
CA ALA A 14 1.26 -14.75 -14.42
C ALA A 14 -0.25 -14.95 -14.59
N ALA A 15 -1.07 -14.60 -13.58
CA ALA A 15 -2.53 -14.74 -13.64
C ALA A 15 -3.25 -13.51 -14.25
N ALA A 16 -2.53 -12.39 -14.45
CA ALA A 16 -3.10 -11.13 -14.97
C ALA A 16 -2.83 -10.88 -16.47
N GLY A 17 -2.36 -11.86 -17.20
CA GLY A 17 -1.99 -11.69 -18.61
C GLY A 17 -2.80 -12.52 -19.58
N VAL A 18 -3.98 -12.09 -20.03
CA VAL A 18 -4.51 -12.49 -21.35
C VAL A 18 -5.41 -11.40 -21.95
N SER A 19 -4.91 -10.88 -23.06
CA SER A 19 -5.57 -10.38 -24.27
C SER A 19 -6.32 -9.06 -24.28
N ALA A 20 -5.69 -8.08 -24.94
CA ALA A 20 -6.35 -7.29 -25.96
C ALA A 20 -5.35 -7.02 -27.10
N ALA A 21 -5.42 -7.82 -28.16
CA ALA A 21 -4.82 -7.49 -29.44
C ALA A 21 -5.77 -6.55 -30.18
N ALA A 22 -5.43 -5.28 -30.29
CA ALA A 22 -6.03 -4.36 -31.24
C ALA A 22 -4.93 -3.82 -32.14
N LEU A 23 -5.00 -4.18 -33.42
CA LEU A 23 -4.18 -3.67 -34.50
C LEU A 23 -4.47 -2.18 -34.72
N ALA A 24 -3.45 -1.35 -34.66
CA ALA A 24 -3.50 -0.02 -35.24
C ALA A 24 -2.23 0.24 -36.05
N LEU A 25 -2.43 0.53 -37.31
CA LEU A 25 -1.46 0.89 -38.31
C LEU A 25 -0.91 2.31 -38.12
N THR A 26 0.39 2.38 -38.19
CA THR A 26 1.25 3.48 -38.70
C THR A 26 0.75 4.92 -38.74
N ALA A 27 1.45 5.82 -38.07
CA ALA A 27 1.97 7.07 -38.65
C ALA A 27 3.13 7.62 -37.79
N CYS A 28 4.24 7.92 -38.43
CA CYS A 28 5.38 8.65 -37.86
C CYS A 28 4.99 10.06 -37.45
N GLY A 29 5.46 10.52 -36.29
CA GLY A 29 5.53 11.94 -35.98
C GLY A 29 5.49 12.25 -34.51
N SER A 30 6.61 12.78 -33.99
CA SER A 30 6.77 13.57 -32.76
C SER A 30 6.25 12.98 -31.45
N GLY A 31 7.17 12.76 -30.51
CA GLY A 31 6.87 12.30 -29.16
C GLY A 31 5.85 13.21 -28.45
N GLN A 32 4.62 12.80 -28.52
CA GLN A 32 3.58 13.22 -27.59
C GLN A 32 3.61 12.17 -26.45
N GLN A 33 3.99 12.62 -25.30
CA GLN A 33 3.71 11.92 -24.07
C GLN A 33 2.18 11.78 -24.02
N GLU A 34 1.65 10.56 -24.26
CA GLU A 34 0.22 10.32 -24.08
C GLU A 34 -0.14 10.67 -22.66
N ALA A 35 -1.09 11.60 -22.52
CA ALA A 35 -1.69 11.90 -21.24
C ALA A 35 -2.28 10.59 -20.68
N PRO A 36 -2.17 10.32 -19.38
CA PRO A 36 -2.71 9.10 -18.78
C PRO A 36 -4.19 8.97 -19.14
N ALA A 37 -4.58 7.78 -19.56
CA ALA A 37 -5.98 7.49 -19.87
C ALA A 37 -6.82 7.76 -18.62
N THR A 38 -7.93 8.50 -18.77
CA THR A 38 -8.88 8.75 -17.69
C THR A 38 -10.07 7.82 -17.84
N THR A 39 -10.50 7.19 -16.76
CA THR A 39 -11.73 6.39 -16.71
C THR A 39 -12.77 7.05 -15.84
N ASP A 40 -14.04 7.01 -16.26
CA ASP A 40 -15.12 7.71 -15.54
C ASP A 40 -15.68 6.89 -14.38
N ALA A 41 -15.46 5.57 -14.37
CA ALA A 41 -16.01 4.71 -13.31
C ALA A 41 -15.23 3.40 -13.16
N LEU A 42 -15.15 2.94 -11.92
CA LEU A 42 -14.72 1.59 -11.56
C LEU A 42 -15.86 0.60 -11.85
N VAL A 43 -15.57 -0.50 -12.53
CA VAL A 43 -16.53 -1.58 -12.78
C VAL A 43 -16.20 -2.75 -11.87
N LEU A 44 -17.11 -3.06 -10.94
CA LEU A 44 -16.96 -4.18 -10.01
C LEU A 44 -16.90 -5.50 -10.80
N ASP A 45 -15.88 -6.31 -10.56
CA ASP A 45 -15.78 -7.67 -11.07
C ASP A 45 -16.37 -8.66 -10.08
N HIS A 46 -15.81 -8.71 -8.87
CA HIS A 46 -16.34 -9.58 -7.81
C HIS A 46 -15.92 -9.11 -6.41
N ALA A 47 -16.66 -9.55 -5.39
CA ALA A 47 -16.20 -9.46 -4.01
C ALA A 47 -15.19 -10.59 -3.74
N TYR A 48 -14.01 -10.27 -3.18
CA TYR A 48 -13.03 -11.29 -2.81
C TYR A 48 -13.55 -12.16 -1.67
N PRO A 49 -13.55 -13.48 -1.80
CA PRO A 49 -14.07 -14.37 -0.77
C PRO A 49 -13.12 -14.39 0.44
N LEU A 50 -13.63 -14.00 1.60
CA LEU A 50 -12.89 -14.02 2.87
C LEU A 50 -13.48 -15.13 3.76
N ASP A 51 -12.78 -16.24 3.89
CA ASP A 51 -13.26 -17.40 4.67
C ASP A 51 -13.22 -17.15 6.18
N TYR A 52 -12.22 -16.42 6.66
CA TYR A 52 -11.95 -16.21 8.08
C TYR A 52 -12.03 -14.75 8.52
N ALA A 53 -11.55 -13.83 7.68
CA ALA A 53 -11.54 -12.41 8.00
C ALA A 53 -12.95 -11.83 8.05
N ARG A 54 -13.23 -11.02 9.09
CA ARG A 54 -14.55 -10.41 9.34
C ARG A 54 -14.47 -8.91 9.52
N GLN A 55 -13.26 -8.37 9.63
CA GLN A 55 -13.03 -6.96 9.97
C GLN A 55 -12.94 -6.05 8.75
N PHE A 56 -12.95 -6.62 7.55
CA PHE A 56 -12.95 -5.87 6.30
C PHE A 56 -13.63 -6.65 5.17
N THR A 57 -13.95 -5.95 4.10
CA THR A 57 -14.31 -6.52 2.80
C THR A 57 -13.33 -6.08 1.74
N ALA A 58 -13.22 -6.84 0.66
CA ALA A 58 -12.39 -6.51 -0.49
C ALA A 58 -13.20 -6.70 -1.77
N ASP A 59 -13.43 -5.61 -2.49
CA ASP A 59 -14.14 -5.61 -3.77
C ASP A 59 -13.11 -5.43 -4.89
N VAL A 60 -13.04 -6.38 -5.80
CA VAL A 60 -12.10 -6.40 -6.93
C VAL A 60 -12.78 -5.81 -8.16
N TYR A 61 -12.10 -4.89 -8.83
CA TYR A 61 -12.57 -4.22 -10.04
C TYR A 61 -11.88 -4.73 -11.28
N THR A 62 -12.52 -4.54 -12.44
CA THR A 62 -12.03 -5.07 -13.74
C THR A 62 -10.70 -4.50 -14.18
N ASP A 63 -10.29 -3.35 -13.66
CA ASP A 63 -8.99 -2.73 -13.90
C ASP A 63 -7.88 -3.24 -12.96
N GLY A 64 -8.20 -4.22 -12.10
CA GLY A 64 -7.31 -4.77 -11.11
C GLY A 64 -7.24 -3.98 -9.79
N SER A 65 -7.99 -2.87 -9.68
CA SER A 65 -8.12 -2.14 -8.41
C SER A 65 -8.86 -2.97 -7.37
N VAL A 66 -8.54 -2.74 -6.09
CA VAL A 66 -9.20 -3.40 -4.96
C VAL A 66 -9.64 -2.36 -3.94
N LEU A 67 -10.94 -2.31 -3.65
CA LEU A 67 -11.47 -1.48 -2.58
C LEU A 67 -11.56 -2.29 -1.29
N LEU A 68 -10.78 -1.89 -0.30
CA LEU A 68 -10.86 -2.40 1.06
C LEU A 68 -11.81 -1.50 1.86
N THR A 69 -12.78 -2.11 2.54
CA THR A 69 -13.68 -1.38 3.47
C THR A 69 -13.53 -1.99 4.86
N ILE A 70 -13.11 -1.18 5.82
CA ILE A 70 -12.93 -1.60 7.22
C ILE A 70 -14.30 -1.60 7.92
N ALA A 71 -14.70 -2.74 8.45
CA ALA A 71 -16.07 -2.94 8.96
C ALA A 71 -16.42 -2.03 10.15
N GLU A 72 -15.46 -1.77 11.04
CA GLU A 72 -15.71 -1.01 12.27
C GLU A 72 -15.72 0.50 12.05
N SER A 73 -14.74 1.03 11.34
CA SER A 73 -14.58 2.48 11.10
C SER A 73 -15.33 2.97 9.86
N GLY A 74 -15.59 2.07 8.91
CA GLY A 74 -16.11 2.43 7.60
C GLY A 74 -15.07 3.05 6.68
N ASP A 75 -13.80 3.10 7.09
CA ASP A 75 -12.69 3.60 6.27
C ASP A 75 -12.56 2.79 4.99
N LYS A 76 -12.29 3.47 3.90
CA LYS A 76 -12.17 2.87 2.57
C LYS A 76 -10.82 3.18 1.96
N PHE A 77 -10.14 2.14 1.48
CA PHE A 77 -8.85 2.24 0.80
C PHE A 77 -8.96 1.60 -0.57
N LEU A 78 -8.77 2.40 -1.62
CA LEU A 78 -8.73 1.91 -2.99
C LEU A 78 -7.29 1.68 -3.42
N VAL A 79 -6.88 0.42 -3.43
CA VAL A 79 -5.55 0.03 -3.92
C VAL A 79 -5.59 -0.06 -5.44
N ARG A 80 -4.80 0.77 -6.10
CA ARG A 80 -4.72 0.84 -7.56
C ARG A 80 -3.43 0.21 -8.07
N PRO A 81 -3.47 -0.66 -9.08
CA PRO A 81 -2.27 -1.21 -9.68
C PRO A 81 -1.46 -0.12 -10.39
N GLU A 82 -0.17 -0.35 -10.53
CA GLU A 82 0.72 0.51 -11.32
C GLU A 82 0.20 0.65 -12.75
N GLY A 83 0.20 1.86 -13.28
CA GLY A 83 -0.28 2.15 -14.64
C GLY A 83 -1.80 2.14 -14.80
N ALA A 84 -2.58 1.96 -13.72
CA ALA A 84 -4.03 2.11 -13.80
C ALA A 84 -4.42 3.52 -14.26
N ALA A 85 -5.43 3.60 -15.13
CA ALA A 85 -5.94 4.86 -15.65
C ALA A 85 -6.41 5.78 -14.51
N GLU A 86 -6.17 7.10 -14.63
CA GLU A 86 -6.64 8.07 -13.65
C GLU A 86 -8.17 8.00 -13.52
N LEU A 87 -8.67 8.09 -12.29
CA LEU A 87 -10.10 8.21 -12.04
C LEU A 87 -10.51 9.68 -12.08
N SER A 88 -11.57 9.98 -12.81
CA SER A 88 -12.15 11.33 -12.83
C SER A 88 -12.66 11.75 -11.46
N VAL A 89 -13.20 10.78 -10.70
CA VAL A 89 -13.75 10.97 -9.36
C VAL A 89 -13.50 9.71 -8.52
N LEU A 90 -12.90 9.89 -7.35
CA LEU A 90 -12.81 8.80 -6.36
C LEU A 90 -14.17 8.60 -5.68
N PRO A 91 -14.53 7.36 -5.32
CA PRO A 91 -15.69 7.11 -4.47
C PRO A 91 -15.60 7.93 -3.17
N GLU A 92 -16.72 8.45 -2.71
CA GLU A 92 -16.77 9.30 -1.52
C GLU A 92 -16.17 8.60 -0.29
N GLY A 93 -15.33 9.34 0.45
CA GLY A 93 -14.67 8.86 1.66
C GLY A 93 -13.61 7.80 1.42
N THR A 94 -13.09 7.69 0.19
CA THR A 94 -12.07 6.71 -0.17
C THR A 94 -10.68 7.36 -0.21
N VAL A 95 -9.72 6.71 0.41
CA VAL A 95 -8.29 6.99 0.29
C VAL A 95 -7.71 6.16 -0.84
N GLU A 96 -7.08 6.80 -1.83
CA GLU A 96 -6.41 6.09 -2.92
C GLU A 96 -4.99 5.71 -2.51
N LEU A 97 -4.64 4.43 -2.71
CA LEU A 97 -3.30 3.88 -2.54
C LEU A 97 -2.80 3.37 -3.89
N ARG A 98 -1.80 4.04 -4.46
CA ARG A 98 -1.23 3.66 -5.78
C ARG A 98 -0.03 2.76 -5.61
N GLN A 99 -0.02 1.65 -6.31
CA GLN A 99 1.14 0.76 -6.36
C GLN A 99 2.21 1.32 -7.34
N PRO A 100 3.50 1.11 -7.06
CA PRO A 100 4.02 0.36 -5.90
C PRO A 100 3.88 1.17 -4.60
N LEU A 101 3.54 0.50 -3.50
CA LEU A 101 3.60 1.08 -2.17
C LEU A 101 5.02 0.89 -1.64
N GLU A 102 5.76 1.96 -1.59
CA GLU A 102 7.17 2.01 -1.23
C GLU A 102 7.40 3.12 -0.20
N ASN A 103 8.59 3.15 0.40
CA ASN A 103 8.94 4.14 1.40
C ASN A 103 7.95 4.22 2.57
N ILE A 104 7.42 3.06 2.96
CA ILE A 104 6.40 2.96 4.00
C ILE A 104 6.99 3.39 5.36
N TYR A 105 6.26 4.25 6.09
CA TYR A 105 6.51 4.50 7.51
C TYR A 105 5.73 3.49 8.34
N LEU A 106 6.44 2.51 8.92
CA LEU A 106 5.82 1.45 9.72
C LEU A 106 5.96 1.73 11.22
N VAL A 107 4.82 1.94 11.86
CA VAL A 107 4.70 2.16 13.32
C VAL A 107 4.19 0.90 14.02
N SER A 108 3.29 0.15 13.36
CA SER A 108 2.77 -1.09 13.91
C SER A 108 3.81 -2.20 13.85
N SER A 109 4.36 -2.58 15.00
CA SER A 109 5.39 -3.63 15.08
C SER A 109 4.88 -5.03 14.75
N SER A 110 3.58 -5.31 14.93
CA SER A 110 2.96 -6.59 14.57
C SER A 110 2.97 -6.85 13.06
N ILE A 111 2.94 -5.79 12.26
CA ILE A 111 2.91 -5.89 10.80
C ILE A 111 4.29 -6.19 10.19
N MET A 112 5.38 -5.83 10.86
CA MET A 112 6.75 -6.06 10.37
C MET A 112 6.99 -7.53 9.98
N ASP A 113 6.49 -8.46 10.78
CA ASP A 113 6.63 -9.91 10.52
C ASP A 113 5.95 -10.34 9.21
N TYR A 114 4.81 -9.73 8.86
CA TYR A 114 4.15 -9.98 7.58
C TYR A 114 4.99 -9.49 6.40
N PHE A 115 5.60 -8.32 6.49
CA PHE A 115 6.49 -7.81 5.43
C PHE A 115 7.69 -8.72 5.22
N ILE A 116 8.30 -9.24 6.30
CA ILE A 116 9.40 -10.20 6.24
C ILE A 116 8.94 -11.49 5.54
N HIS A 117 7.81 -12.07 5.97
CA HIS A 117 7.32 -13.34 5.43
C HIS A 117 6.79 -13.23 3.98
N LEU A 118 6.35 -12.05 3.57
CA LEU A 118 5.93 -11.76 2.20
C LEU A 118 7.11 -11.38 1.29
N ASP A 119 8.35 -11.36 1.82
CA ASP A 119 9.55 -10.91 1.09
C ASP A 119 9.36 -9.48 0.53
N ALA A 120 8.81 -8.59 1.37
CA ALA A 120 8.45 -7.21 1.04
C ALA A 120 9.07 -6.19 2.02
N LEU A 121 10.10 -6.58 2.78
CA LEU A 121 10.76 -5.72 3.75
C LEU A 121 11.35 -4.45 3.11
N ASP A 122 11.76 -4.56 1.86
CA ASP A 122 12.28 -3.48 1.02
C ASP A 122 11.26 -2.36 0.72
N SER A 123 9.97 -2.61 0.96
CA SER A 123 8.93 -1.58 0.85
C SER A 123 8.92 -0.64 2.06
N ILE A 124 9.56 -1.01 3.17
CA ILE A 124 9.63 -0.20 4.39
C ILE A 124 10.92 0.61 4.39
N ALA A 125 10.82 1.93 4.33
CA ALA A 125 11.98 2.82 4.46
C ALA A 125 12.11 3.41 5.87
N LEU A 126 11.02 3.48 6.61
CA LEU A 126 10.94 4.21 7.87
C LEU A 126 10.28 3.38 8.97
N SER A 127 10.82 3.45 10.18
CA SER A 127 10.30 2.73 11.34
C SER A 127 9.96 3.65 12.50
N GLY A 128 8.81 3.39 13.14
CA GLY A 128 8.41 4.00 14.41
C GLY A 128 9.12 3.40 15.63
N THR A 129 9.87 2.32 15.43
CA THR A 129 10.62 1.60 16.46
C THR A 129 12.11 1.67 16.18
N ARG A 130 12.93 1.92 17.21
CA ARG A 130 14.39 1.95 17.07
C ARG A 130 14.94 0.53 16.87
N ALA A 131 16.17 0.42 16.31
CA ALA A 131 16.82 -0.87 16.07
C ALA A 131 16.92 -1.75 17.33
N ASP A 132 17.23 -1.16 18.49
CA ASP A 132 17.32 -1.85 19.77
C ASP A 132 15.96 -2.27 20.36
N GLY A 133 14.87 -1.76 19.82
CA GLY A 133 13.49 -2.13 20.19
C GLY A 133 12.91 -3.28 19.37
N TRP A 134 13.59 -3.73 18.31
CA TRP A 134 13.13 -4.85 17.50
C TRP A 134 13.59 -6.20 18.05
N TYR A 135 12.68 -7.18 18.05
CA TYR A 135 12.97 -8.58 18.36
C TYR A 135 13.10 -9.46 17.09
N LEU A 136 12.75 -8.88 15.93
CA LEU A 136 12.89 -9.51 14.61
C LEU A 136 14.29 -9.20 14.08
N ASP A 137 15.09 -10.24 13.86
CA ASP A 137 16.50 -10.09 13.46
C ASP A 137 16.63 -9.41 12.09
N GLU A 138 15.72 -9.69 11.15
CA GLU A 138 15.70 -9.10 9.82
C GLU A 138 15.43 -7.59 9.87
N ALA A 139 14.45 -7.17 10.66
CA ALA A 139 14.13 -5.76 10.85
C ALA A 139 15.29 -5.00 11.51
N LYS A 140 15.92 -5.61 12.51
CA LYS A 140 17.08 -5.05 13.19
C LYS A 140 18.27 -4.92 12.23
N ALA A 141 18.56 -5.97 11.45
CA ALA A 141 19.64 -5.96 10.48
C ALA A 141 19.44 -4.89 9.40
N ALA A 142 18.22 -4.75 8.87
CA ALA A 142 17.89 -3.72 7.89
C ALA A 142 18.09 -2.30 8.46
N MET A 143 17.75 -2.07 9.73
CA MET A 143 17.99 -0.78 10.38
C MET A 143 19.49 -0.54 10.65
N GLU A 144 20.23 -1.56 11.07
CA GLU A 144 21.69 -1.47 11.27
C GLU A 144 22.44 -1.25 9.97
N ALA A 145 21.93 -1.78 8.85
CA ALA A 145 22.44 -1.53 7.49
C ALA A 145 22.06 -0.14 6.94
N GLY A 146 21.13 0.57 7.58
CA GLY A 146 20.62 1.86 7.13
C GLY A 146 19.58 1.76 6.02
N GLU A 147 19.06 0.57 5.74
CA GLU A 147 17.99 0.33 4.78
C GLU A 147 16.63 0.82 5.32
N ILE A 148 16.44 0.74 6.64
CA ILE A 148 15.29 1.29 7.34
C ILE A 148 15.78 2.34 8.36
N THR A 149 15.21 3.53 8.31
CA THR A 149 15.57 4.64 9.20
C THR A 149 14.51 4.82 10.29
N TYR A 150 14.94 5.12 11.53
CA TYR A 150 14.03 5.51 12.59
C TYR A 150 13.50 6.93 12.35
N ALA A 151 12.18 7.07 12.22
CA ALA A 151 11.51 8.35 11.94
C ALA A 151 10.53 8.78 13.05
N GLY A 152 10.89 8.49 14.31
CA GLY A 152 10.05 8.84 15.45
C GLY A 152 8.95 7.82 15.75
N LYS A 153 8.37 7.90 16.94
CA LYS A 153 7.28 7.01 17.40
C LYS A 153 5.91 7.59 17.02
N TYR A 154 4.86 6.77 17.11
CA TYR A 154 3.46 7.13 16.79
C TYR A 154 3.02 8.50 17.34
N SER A 155 3.48 8.90 18.53
CA SER A 155 3.07 10.15 19.20
C SER A 155 4.02 11.33 18.95
N ALA A 156 5.12 11.11 18.27
CA ALA A 156 6.13 12.14 17.95
C ALA A 156 6.96 11.70 16.73
N PRO A 157 6.33 11.62 15.54
CA PRO A 157 7.04 11.31 14.32
C PRO A 157 7.92 12.47 13.88
N ASP A 158 8.99 12.14 13.17
CA ASP A 158 9.83 13.11 12.50
C ASP A 158 9.25 13.38 11.09
N TYR A 159 8.37 14.36 11.01
CA TYR A 159 7.68 14.71 9.77
C TYR A 159 8.62 15.13 8.64
N GLU A 160 9.78 15.74 8.97
CA GLU A 160 10.76 16.15 7.98
C GLU A 160 11.42 14.92 7.34
N THR A 161 11.84 13.96 8.16
CA THR A 161 12.41 12.70 7.69
C THR A 161 11.37 11.92 6.86
N ILE A 162 10.13 11.83 7.34
CA ILE A 162 9.05 11.09 6.66
C ILE A 162 8.73 11.71 5.29
N TYR A 163 8.59 13.03 5.24
CA TYR A 163 8.30 13.74 4.00
C TYR A 163 9.48 13.68 3.00
N SER A 164 10.72 13.82 3.51
CA SER A 164 11.92 13.79 2.66
C SER A 164 12.23 12.41 2.08
N ALA A 165 11.67 11.35 2.66
CA ALA A 165 11.78 9.99 2.16
C ALA A 165 10.72 9.66 1.09
N ASP A 166 9.91 10.62 0.65
CA ASP A 166 8.79 10.40 -0.26
C ASP A 166 7.84 9.28 0.24
N CYS A 167 7.59 9.28 1.56
CA CYS A 167 6.70 8.29 2.17
C CYS A 167 5.31 8.35 1.55
N ASN A 168 4.81 7.21 1.07
CA ASN A 168 3.50 7.15 0.40
C ASN A 168 2.43 6.39 1.20
N LEU A 169 2.78 5.81 2.36
CA LEU A 169 1.86 5.16 3.29
C LEU A 169 2.44 5.13 4.70
N ALA A 170 1.64 5.53 5.69
CA ALA A 170 1.92 5.28 7.10
C ALA A 170 1.07 4.11 7.60
N ILE A 171 1.71 3.08 8.18
CA ILE A 171 1.00 1.96 8.82
C ILE A 171 1.11 2.13 10.33
N GLU A 172 0.01 2.57 10.90
CA GLU A 172 -0.12 2.91 12.31
C GLU A 172 -0.77 1.77 13.10
N ASN A 173 -0.59 1.77 14.40
CA ASN A 173 -1.36 0.94 15.32
C ASN A 173 -2.45 1.77 16.00
N THR A 174 -3.33 1.12 16.78
CA THR A 174 -4.46 1.79 17.45
C THR A 174 -4.06 2.86 18.45
N MET A 175 -2.79 2.96 18.87
CA MET A 175 -2.30 4.02 19.74
C MET A 175 -2.39 5.40 19.09
N ILE A 176 -2.46 5.46 17.76
CA ILE A 176 -2.64 6.73 17.02
C ILE A 176 -3.93 7.45 17.40
N TYR A 177 -4.96 6.73 17.85
CA TYR A 177 -6.21 7.35 18.33
C TYR A 177 -6.06 8.18 19.60
N HIS A 178 -4.95 8.02 20.33
CA HIS A 178 -4.61 8.89 21.48
C HIS A 178 -3.89 10.18 21.07
N THR A 179 -3.50 10.28 19.79
CA THR A 179 -2.78 11.43 19.22
C THR A 179 -3.34 11.72 17.80
N PRO A 180 -4.64 12.03 17.68
CA PRO A 180 -5.29 12.19 16.38
C PRO A 180 -4.66 13.30 15.52
N GLU A 181 -4.06 14.31 16.17
CA GLU A 181 -3.32 15.38 15.52
C GLU A 181 -2.13 14.88 14.68
N VAL A 182 -1.53 13.75 15.07
CA VAL A 182 -0.44 13.13 14.29
C VAL A 182 -0.97 12.58 12.98
N LYS A 183 -2.07 11.83 13.03
CA LYS A 183 -2.73 11.30 11.83
C LYS A 183 -3.13 12.42 10.89
N GLU A 184 -3.79 13.45 11.41
CA GLU A 184 -4.18 14.62 10.62
C GLU A 184 -2.97 15.34 9.98
N GLN A 185 -1.84 15.40 10.67
CA GLN A 185 -0.65 16.04 10.14
C GLN A 185 -0.01 15.21 9.01
N LEU A 186 0.04 13.89 9.13
CA LEU A 186 0.49 13.00 8.04
C LEU A 186 -0.41 13.14 6.81
N GLU A 187 -1.73 13.14 7.00
CA GLU A 187 -2.70 13.34 5.92
C GLU A 187 -2.56 14.71 5.23
N LYS A 188 -2.29 15.80 5.99
CA LYS A 188 -2.00 17.13 5.43
C LYS A 188 -0.72 17.16 4.59
N LEU A 189 0.23 16.29 4.87
CA LEU A 189 1.44 16.09 4.08
C LEU A 189 1.20 15.19 2.85
N GLY A 190 -0.03 14.71 2.65
CA GLY A 190 -0.37 13.81 1.56
C GLY A 190 -0.02 12.35 1.83
N ILE A 191 0.28 11.99 3.07
CA ILE A 191 0.66 10.65 3.49
C ILE A 191 -0.56 9.97 4.11
N PRO A 192 -1.20 9.02 3.40
CA PRO A 192 -2.35 8.30 3.93
C PRO A 192 -1.96 7.41 5.11
N GLY A 193 -2.82 7.38 6.14
CA GLY A 193 -2.65 6.53 7.31
C GLY A 193 -3.57 5.31 7.26
N PHE A 194 -2.98 4.12 7.29
CA PHE A 194 -3.70 2.86 7.51
C PHE A 194 -3.50 2.44 8.97
N VAL A 195 -4.58 2.19 9.70
CA VAL A 195 -4.52 1.77 11.11
C VAL A 195 -4.76 0.28 11.23
N GLU A 196 -3.73 -0.46 11.64
CA GLU A 196 -3.82 -1.89 11.93
C GLU A 196 -4.52 -2.12 13.28
N ARG A 197 -5.33 -3.20 13.36
CA ARG A 197 -6.13 -3.56 14.54
C ARG A 197 -6.03 -5.04 14.88
#